data_b6c2268dd7a630b4546d4f14e3f06320
#
_entry.id   b6c2268dd7a630b4546d4f14e3f06320
#
_cell.length_a   1.000
_cell.length_b   1.000
_cell.length_c   1.000
_cell.angle_alpha   90.00
_cell.angle_beta   90.00
_cell.angle_gamma   90.00
#
_symmetry.space_group_name_H-M   'P 1'
#
loop_
_entity.id
_entity.type
_entity.pdbx_description
1 polymer ?
#
loop_
_entity_poly.entity_id
_entity_poly.type
_entity_poly.pdbx_seq_one_letter_code
_entity_poly.pdbx_strand_id
1 'polypeptide(L)'
;MINKLISNIRRTNAPIVVGLDPMLNYIPEHIQKKAFAEFGETLEGAAEAIWQYNKGIVDATYDLIPAVKPQIAMYEQFGIPGLAAYKKTVDYCKSKDLVVSGDIKRGDIGSTSAAYAVGHLGHVQVGSKKYAGFDEDFATVNPYLGSDGVKPFMDVCKEEKKGIFVLVKTSNPSSGEFQDREIDGRPLYELVGEKVAQWGDELMGDGYSYVGAVVGATYPEMGKVLRKIMPKTFILVPGYGAQGGKGAE
;
A
#
# COMPACT_ATOMS: atom_id res chain seq x y z
N MET A 1 5.59 12.93 1.11
CA MET A 1 6.05 11.58 0.71
C MET A 1 6.06 11.38 -0.81
N ILE A 2 5.08 11.95 -1.55
CA ILE A 2 5.06 11.80 -3.02
C ILE A 2 6.36 12.27 -3.71
N ASN A 3 6.94 13.37 -3.26
CA ASN A 3 8.19 13.89 -3.81
C ASN A 3 9.37 12.92 -3.57
N LYS A 4 9.39 12.22 -2.42
CA LYS A 4 10.39 11.18 -2.14
C LYS A 4 10.22 9.99 -3.11
N LEU A 5 8.99 9.55 -3.35
CA LEU A 5 8.70 8.49 -4.31
C LEU A 5 9.18 8.86 -5.72
N ILE A 6 8.87 10.08 -6.17
CA ILE A 6 9.32 10.59 -7.47
C ILE A 6 10.85 10.63 -7.55
N SER A 7 11.51 11.12 -6.50
CA SER A 7 12.97 11.17 -6.42
C SER A 7 13.59 9.77 -6.51
N ASN A 8 13.03 8.79 -5.77
CA ASN A 8 13.50 7.41 -5.83
C ASN A 8 13.28 6.77 -7.20
N ILE A 9 12.13 7.00 -7.85
CA ILE A 9 11.86 6.53 -9.23
C ILE A 9 12.90 7.10 -10.20
N ARG A 10 13.19 8.40 -10.12
CA ARG A 10 14.22 9.03 -10.98
C ARG A 10 15.61 8.45 -10.73
N ARG A 11 15.97 8.23 -9.46
CA ARG A 11 17.27 7.65 -9.07
C ARG A 11 17.44 6.23 -9.59
N THR A 12 16.42 5.40 -9.49
CA THR A 12 16.46 3.99 -9.91
C THR A 12 16.11 3.80 -11.39
N ASN A 13 15.58 4.84 -12.05
CA ASN A 13 15.00 4.77 -13.40
C ASN A 13 13.96 3.62 -13.55
N ALA A 14 13.24 3.32 -12.48
CA ALA A 14 12.30 2.20 -12.40
C ALA A 14 11.02 2.61 -11.65
N PRO A 15 9.88 2.80 -12.33
CA PRO A 15 8.60 3.10 -11.69
C PRO A 15 7.90 1.82 -11.18
N ILE A 16 8.63 1.00 -10.44
CA ILE A 16 8.14 -0.29 -9.94
C ILE A 16 8.04 -0.31 -8.41
N VAL A 17 7.23 -1.21 -7.89
CA VAL A 17 7.13 -1.50 -6.47
C VAL A 17 7.20 -3.01 -6.26
N VAL A 18 8.06 -3.46 -5.34
CA VAL A 18 8.15 -4.88 -5.00
C VAL A 18 7.13 -5.20 -3.91
N GLY A 19 6.24 -6.16 -4.19
CA GLY A 19 5.31 -6.71 -3.21
C GLY A 19 6.05 -7.59 -2.20
N LEU A 20 5.79 -7.37 -0.91
CA LEU A 20 6.25 -8.24 0.16
C LEU A 20 5.01 -8.95 0.75
N ASP A 21 4.58 -9.97 0.02
CA ASP A 21 3.36 -10.75 0.28
C ASP A 21 3.76 -12.20 0.67
N PRO A 22 4.46 -12.40 1.81
CA PRO A 22 5.08 -13.67 2.14
C PRO A 22 4.04 -14.73 2.54
N MET A 23 4.02 -15.83 1.78
CA MET A 23 3.34 -17.06 2.18
C MET A 23 4.39 -18.09 2.57
N LEU A 24 4.14 -18.90 3.60
CA LEU A 24 5.14 -19.87 4.08
C LEU A 24 5.62 -20.82 2.97
N ASN A 25 4.74 -21.24 2.07
CA ASN A 25 5.10 -22.11 0.95
C ASN A 25 5.97 -21.42 -0.13
N TYR A 26 6.12 -20.08 -0.09
CA TYR A 26 7.04 -19.33 -0.96
C TYR A 26 8.44 -19.17 -0.33
N ILE A 27 8.52 -19.34 0.99
CA ILE A 27 9.78 -19.16 1.72
C ILE A 27 10.65 -20.41 1.49
N PRO A 28 11.91 -20.23 1.02
CA PRO A 28 12.83 -21.34 0.85
C PRO A 28 12.99 -22.20 2.10
N GLU A 29 13.05 -23.52 1.91
CA GLU A 29 13.04 -24.50 3.00
C GLU A 29 14.18 -24.28 4.01
N HIS A 30 15.35 -23.86 3.55
CA HIS A 30 16.50 -23.60 4.43
C HIS A 30 16.25 -22.43 5.39
N ILE A 31 15.46 -21.41 4.98
CA ILE A 31 15.08 -20.30 5.84
C ILE A 31 14.07 -20.78 6.87
N GLN A 32 13.05 -21.56 6.45
CA GLN A 32 12.05 -22.12 7.37
C GLN A 32 12.71 -23.03 8.40
N LYS A 33 13.57 -23.97 7.98
CA LYS A 33 14.28 -24.88 8.87
C LYS A 33 15.10 -24.12 9.91
N LYS A 34 15.80 -23.06 9.52
CA LYS A 34 16.57 -22.24 10.45
C LYS A 34 15.68 -21.55 11.48
N ALA A 35 14.60 -20.93 11.06
CA ALA A 35 13.65 -20.24 11.94
C ALA A 35 12.97 -21.23 12.90
N PHE A 36 12.55 -22.40 12.41
CA PHE A 36 11.88 -23.42 13.23
C PHE A 36 12.84 -24.12 14.19
N ALA A 37 14.12 -24.22 13.86
CA ALA A 37 15.13 -24.74 14.78
C ALA A 37 15.34 -23.81 16.00
N GLU A 38 15.15 -22.51 15.84
CA GLU A 38 15.33 -21.51 16.90
C GLU A 38 14.03 -21.26 17.68
N PHE A 39 12.90 -21.10 16.96
CA PHE A 39 11.61 -20.70 17.55
C PHE A 39 10.55 -21.79 17.54
N GLY A 40 10.86 -23.00 17.05
CA GLY A 40 9.90 -24.09 16.89
C GLY A 40 8.95 -23.89 15.69
N GLU A 41 8.10 -24.90 15.44
CA GLU A 41 6.98 -24.81 14.49
C GLU A 41 5.81 -24.08 15.16
N THR A 42 5.97 -22.77 15.35
CA THR A 42 5.08 -21.86 16.08
C THR A 42 4.77 -20.63 15.23
N LEU A 43 3.88 -19.76 15.72
CA LEU A 43 3.63 -18.45 15.07
C LEU A 43 4.89 -17.57 15.08
N GLU A 44 5.71 -17.65 16.13
CA GLU A 44 7.00 -16.97 16.24
C GLU A 44 8.00 -17.49 15.20
N GLY A 45 8.09 -18.81 15.02
CA GLY A 45 8.93 -19.42 14.00
C GLY A 45 8.50 -19.04 12.58
N ALA A 46 7.19 -19.02 12.32
CA ALA A 46 6.66 -18.53 11.04
C ALA A 46 7.00 -17.06 10.81
N ALA A 47 6.81 -16.21 11.82
CA ALA A 47 7.11 -14.78 11.75
C ALA A 47 8.61 -14.50 11.50
N GLU A 48 9.50 -15.27 12.14
CA GLU A 48 10.93 -15.15 11.90
C GLU A 48 11.31 -15.61 10.47
N ALA A 49 10.72 -16.69 9.97
CA ALA A 49 10.93 -17.13 8.59
C ALA A 49 10.49 -16.04 7.57
N ILE A 50 9.33 -15.43 7.78
CA ILE A 50 8.82 -14.31 7.00
C ILE A 50 9.79 -13.13 7.03
N TRP A 51 10.26 -12.76 8.22
CA TRP A 51 11.21 -11.67 8.38
C TRP A 51 12.51 -11.93 7.61
N GLN A 52 13.12 -13.09 7.74
CA GLN A 52 14.37 -13.44 7.05
C GLN A 52 14.20 -13.46 5.53
N TYR A 53 13.06 -13.94 5.05
CA TYR A 53 12.73 -13.93 3.64
C TYR A 53 12.60 -12.51 3.09
N ASN A 54 11.82 -11.65 3.74
CA ASN A 54 11.67 -10.25 3.35
C ASN A 54 13.00 -9.50 3.38
N LYS A 55 13.80 -9.72 4.44
CA LYS A 55 15.13 -9.14 4.55
C LYS A 55 16.00 -9.51 3.36
N GLY A 56 16.01 -10.80 2.97
CA GLY A 56 16.76 -11.27 1.81
C GLY A 56 16.33 -10.61 0.50
N ILE A 57 15.02 -10.44 0.28
CA ILE A 57 14.48 -9.74 -0.89
C ILE A 57 14.93 -8.27 -0.90
N VAL A 58 14.78 -7.58 0.23
CA VAL A 58 15.15 -6.17 0.35
C VAL A 58 16.66 -5.99 0.14
N ASP A 59 17.50 -6.82 0.75
CA ASP A 59 18.96 -6.76 0.57
C ASP A 59 19.39 -6.95 -0.88
N ALA A 60 18.65 -7.76 -1.64
CA ALA A 60 18.94 -8.03 -3.05
C ALA A 60 18.41 -6.95 -4.01
N THR A 61 17.51 -6.06 -3.57
CA THR A 61 16.76 -5.18 -4.50
C THR A 61 16.74 -3.70 -4.11
N TYR A 62 17.10 -3.31 -2.89
CA TYR A 62 16.90 -1.95 -2.36
C TYR A 62 17.54 -0.84 -3.20
N ASP A 63 18.63 -1.12 -3.89
CA ASP A 63 19.34 -0.17 -4.77
C ASP A 63 18.72 -0.08 -6.18
N LEU A 64 17.89 -1.05 -6.55
CA LEU A 64 17.27 -1.18 -7.86
C LEU A 64 15.82 -0.64 -7.90
N ILE A 65 15.16 -0.52 -6.76
CA ILE A 65 13.74 -0.19 -6.67
C ILE A 65 13.49 1.09 -5.85
N PRO A 66 12.42 1.84 -6.14
CA PRO A 66 12.06 3.04 -5.37
C PRO A 66 11.24 2.74 -4.12
N ALA A 67 10.50 1.62 -4.11
CA ALA A 67 9.48 1.33 -3.11
C ALA A 67 9.21 -0.16 -2.91
N VAL A 68 8.65 -0.49 -1.75
CA VAL A 68 8.09 -1.80 -1.43
C VAL A 68 6.63 -1.67 -0.98
N LYS A 69 5.87 -2.76 -1.13
CA LYS A 69 4.46 -2.82 -0.73
C LYS A 69 4.17 -4.09 0.07
N PRO A 70 4.36 -4.07 1.39
CA PRO A 70 3.98 -5.20 2.23
C PRO A 70 2.46 -5.31 2.36
N GLN A 71 1.92 -6.52 2.12
CA GLN A 71 0.50 -6.85 2.28
C GLN A 71 0.26 -7.33 3.70
N ILE A 72 -0.43 -6.52 4.52
CA ILE A 72 -0.57 -6.78 5.96
C ILE A 72 -1.29 -8.09 6.28
N ALA A 73 -2.23 -8.55 5.44
CA ALA A 73 -2.97 -9.78 5.66
C ALA A 73 -2.06 -11.02 5.77
N MET A 74 -0.93 -11.02 5.02
CA MET A 74 0.05 -12.10 5.04
C MET A 74 0.81 -12.20 6.38
N TYR A 75 0.73 -11.15 7.18
CA TYR A 75 1.32 -11.06 8.52
C TYR A 75 0.26 -11.21 9.60
N GLU A 76 -0.91 -10.56 9.45
CA GLU A 76 -2.02 -10.65 10.40
C GLU A 76 -2.48 -12.10 10.66
N GLN A 77 -2.43 -12.98 9.65
CA GLN A 77 -2.77 -14.41 9.82
C GLN A 77 -1.92 -15.14 10.86
N PHE A 78 -0.74 -14.59 11.20
CA PHE A 78 0.14 -15.13 12.25
C PHE A 78 0.03 -14.35 13.57
N GLY A 79 -1.03 -13.55 13.74
CA GLY A 79 -1.31 -12.82 14.99
C GLY A 79 -0.23 -11.79 15.33
N ILE A 80 0.03 -11.64 16.64
CA ILE A 80 1.00 -10.64 17.13
C ILE A 80 2.42 -10.88 16.62
N PRO A 81 2.97 -12.10 16.60
CA PRO A 81 4.28 -12.33 15.99
C PRO A 81 4.37 -11.92 14.54
N GLY A 82 3.32 -12.18 13.75
CA GLY A 82 3.24 -11.73 12.36
C GLY A 82 3.23 -10.22 12.22
N LEU A 83 2.45 -9.50 13.03
CA LEU A 83 2.44 -8.03 13.05
C LEU A 83 3.77 -7.44 13.53
N ALA A 84 4.49 -8.10 14.45
CA ALA A 84 5.84 -7.72 14.83
C ALA A 84 6.82 -7.86 13.64
N ALA A 85 6.72 -8.95 12.87
CA ALA A 85 7.50 -9.13 11.65
C ALA A 85 7.15 -8.07 10.57
N TYR A 86 5.87 -7.69 10.45
CA TYR A 86 5.44 -6.58 9.58
C TYR A 86 6.12 -5.27 9.96
N LYS A 87 6.02 -4.87 11.22
CA LYS A 87 6.66 -3.65 11.72
C LYS A 87 8.17 -3.66 11.49
N LYS A 88 8.83 -4.78 11.82
CA LYS A 88 10.28 -4.98 11.58
C LYS A 88 10.64 -4.84 10.09
N THR A 89 9.80 -5.36 9.21
CA THR A 89 9.97 -5.23 7.74
C THR A 89 9.83 -3.78 7.29
N VAL A 90 8.82 -3.05 7.77
CA VAL A 90 8.63 -1.62 7.46
C VAL A 90 9.86 -0.81 7.88
N ASP A 91 10.32 -0.97 9.11
CA ASP A 91 11.48 -0.24 9.64
C ASP A 91 12.76 -0.54 8.84
N TYR A 92 12.95 -1.81 8.48
CA TYR A 92 14.11 -2.21 7.69
C TYR A 92 14.09 -1.60 6.29
N CYS A 93 12.97 -1.62 5.59
CA CYS A 93 12.81 -1.00 4.29
C CYS A 93 13.08 0.52 4.34
N LYS A 94 12.57 1.20 5.37
CA LYS A 94 12.83 2.63 5.58
C LYS A 94 14.30 2.91 5.87
N SER A 95 15.01 2.03 6.59
CA SER A 95 16.46 2.15 6.84
C SER A 95 17.30 2.05 5.55
N LYS A 96 16.74 1.45 4.49
CA LYS A 96 17.31 1.37 3.13
C LYS A 96 16.86 2.50 2.20
N ASP A 97 16.24 3.54 2.73
CA ASP A 97 15.67 4.68 1.99
C ASP A 97 14.54 4.31 1.01
N LEU A 98 13.95 3.14 1.13
CA LEU A 98 12.79 2.75 0.35
C LEU A 98 11.53 3.49 0.84
N VAL A 99 10.63 3.80 -0.10
CA VAL A 99 9.27 4.20 0.22
C VAL A 99 8.47 2.93 0.54
N VAL A 100 7.73 2.95 1.65
CA VAL A 100 6.90 1.82 2.07
C VAL A 100 5.43 2.15 1.90
N SER A 101 4.75 1.39 1.03
CA SER A 101 3.30 1.47 0.84
C SER A 101 2.62 0.30 1.55
N GLY A 102 2.03 0.53 2.70
CA GLY A 102 1.25 -0.49 3.40
C GLY A 102 0.00 -0.87 2.60
N ASP A 103 -0.05 -2.13 2.13
CA ASP A 103 -1.25 -2.65 1.46
C ASP A 103 -2.23 -3.18 2.51
N ILE A 104 -2.97 -2.26 3.11
CA ILE A 104 -3.82 -2.50 4.29
C ILE A 104 -5.32 -2.50 3.98
N LYS A 105 -5.73 -1.81 2.92
CA LYS A 105 -7.11 -1.69 2.43
C LYS A 105 -8.13 -1.40 3.54
N ARG A 106 -7.78 -0.49 4.47
CA ARG A 106 -8.69 -0.10 5.56
C ARG A 106 -9.82 0.78 5.03
N GLY A 107 -10.96 0.69 5.70
CA GLY A 107 -12.13 1.51 5.43
C GLY A 107 -13.05 1.48 6.64
N ASP A 108 -13.28 2.67 7.24
CA ASP A 108 -14.19 2.90 8.35
C ASP A 108 -14.57 4.37 8.34
N ILE A 109 -15.29 4.86 9.33
CA ILE A 109 -15.74 6.25 9.41
C ILE A 109 -15.23 6.94 10.68
N GLY A 110 -15.19 8.28 10.63
CA GLY A 110 -14.98 9.14 11.79
C GLY A 110 -13.72 8.78 12.61
N SER A 111 -13.91 8.64 13.90
CA SER A 111 -12.81 8.35 14.84
C SER A 111 -12.15 6.99 14.63
N THR A 112 -12.90 6.00 14.15
CA THR A 112 -12.35 4.68 13.82
C THR A 112 -11.40 4.77 12.63
N SER A 113 -11.82 5.46 11.57
CA SER A 113 -10.94 5.73 10.42
C SER A 113 -9.69 6.52 10.82
N ALA A 114 -9.85 7.53 11.70
CA ALA A 114 -8.74 8.30 12.25
C ALA A 114 -7.75 7.41 13.04
N ALA A 115 -8.25 6.45 13.82
CA ALA A 115 -7.39 5.51 14.55
C ALA A 115 -6.57 4.61 13.60
N TYR A 116 -7.18 4.11 12.52
CA TYR A 116 -6.44 3.40 11.47
C TYR A 116 -5.38 4.30 10.82
N ALA A 117 -5.74 5.53 10.46
CA ALA A 117 -4.82 6.47 9.82
C ALA A 117 -3.61 6.79 10.73
N VAL A 118 -3.85 7.05 12.01
CA VAL A 118 -2.79 7.30 13.00
C VAL A 118 -1.92 6.06 13.19
N GLY A 119 -2.53 4.88 13.32
CA GLY A 119 -1.79 3.63 13.52
C GLY A 119 -0.85 3.28 12.38
N HIS A 120 -1.23 3.60 11.15
CA HIS A 120 -0.44 3.28 9.96
C HIS A 120 0.49 4.41 9.52
N LEU A 121 0.01 5.66 9.50
CA LEU A 121 0.70 6.78 8.88
C LEU A 121 1.13 7.87 9.86
N GLY A 122 0.57 7.90 11.06
CA GLY A 122 0.72 9.02 12.00
C GLY A 122 1.42 8.67 13.30
N HIS A 123 1.17 9.52 14.28
CA HIS A 123 1.68 9.37 15.63
C HIS A 123 0.56 9.43 16.67
N VAL A 124 0.54 8.47 17.58
CA VAL A 124 -0.40 8.44 18.69
C VAL A 124 0.21 9.18 19.90
N GLN A 125 -0.60 10.00 20.56
CA GLN A 125 -0.23 10.67 21.78
C GLN A 125 -0.42 9.73 22.99
N VAL A 126 0.65 9.51 23.76
CA VAL A 126 0.60 8.75 25.02
C VAL A 126 1.23 9.60 26.11
N GLY A 127 0.40 10.13 27.00
CA GLY A 127 0.87 11.12 27.98
C GLY A 127 1.41 12.36 27.28
N SER A 128 2.66 12.72 27.56
CA SER A 128 3.36 13.87 26.96
C SER A 128 4.13 13.54 25.68
N LYS A 129 4.14 12.27 25.23
CA LYS A 129 4.97 11.80 24.12
C LYS A 129 4.13 11.32 22.95
N LYS A 130 4.69 11.43 21.74
CA LYS A 130 4.12 10.89 20.50
C LYS A 130 4.91 9.68 20.03
N TYR A 131 4.22 8.66 19.55
CA TYR A 131 4.81 7.42 19.05
C TYR A 131 4.21 7.04 17.70
N ALA A 132 5.05 6.68 16.74
CA ALA A 132 4.60 6.07 15.52
C ALA A 132 4.15 4.61 15.76
N GLY A 133 3.08 4.21 15.10
CA GLY A 133 2.65 2.81 15.03
C GLY A 133 3.47 2.03 14.01
N PHE A 134 2.86 1.67 12.89
CA PHE A 134 3.56 0.96 11.79
C PHE A 134 4.47 1.89 10.98
N ASP A 135 4.12 3.17 10.84
CA ASP A 135 4.94 4.21 10.20
C ASP A 135 5.22 3.96 8.71
N GLU A 136 4.24 3.44 7.97
CA GLU A 136 4.33 3.39 6.51
C GLU A 136 4.33 4.81 5.91
N ASP A 137 4.76 4.90 4.65
CA ASP A 137 4.80 6.16 3.89
C ASP A 137 3.52 6.41 3.09
N PHE A 138 2.89 5.33 2.62
CA PHE A 138 1.58 5.28 1.99
C PHE A 138 0.76 4.15 2.58
N ALA A 139 -0.56 4.26 2.49
CA ALA A 139 -1.50 3.21 2.85
C ALA A 139 -2.60 3.07 1.80
N THR A 140 -3.03 1.85 1.50
CA THR A 140 -4.20 1.62 0.65
C THR A 140 -5.49 1.75 1.44
N VAL A 141 -6.50 2.44 0.86
CA VAL A 141 -7.76 2.78 1.52
C VAL A 141 -8.94 2.40 0.64
N ASN A 142 -9.97 1.83 1.25
CA ASN A 142 -11.23 1.51 0.59
C ASN A 142 -12.18 2.73 0.65
N PRO A 143 -12.67 3.25 -0.49
CA PRO A 143 -13.49 4.46 -0.53
C PRO A 143 -14.97 4.22 -0.31
N TYR A 144 -15.42 2.97 -0.11
CA TYR A 144 -16.84 2.61 -0.13
C TYR A 144 -17.72 3.40 0.86
N LEU A 145 -17.15 3.84 1.98
CA LEU A 145 -17.83 4.67 2.99
C LEU A 145 -17.72 6.18 2.71
N GLY A 146 -17.25 6.58 1.54
CA GLY A 146 -17.19 7.97 1.11
C GLY A 146 -16.14 8.82 1.82
N SER A 147 -16.38 10.14 1.82
CA SER A 147 -15.44 11.11 2.39
C SER A 147 -15.21 10.94 3.88
N ASP A 148 -16.23 10.46 4.62
CA ASP A 148 -16.11 10.21 6.07
C ASP A 148 -15.06 9.11 6.38
N GLY A 149 -14.83 8.22 5.43
CA GLY A 149 -13.78 7.18 5.54
C GLY A 149 -12.41 7.65 5.08
N VAL A 150 -12.35 8.49 4.04
CA VAL A 150 -11.09 8.88 3.40
C VAL A 150 -10.47 10.12 4.04
N LYS A 151 -11.26 11.13 4.43
CA LYS A 151 -10.75 12.39 5.01
C LYS A 151 -9.88 12.20 6.25
N PRO A 152 -10.21 11.33 7.22
CA PRO A 152 -9.32 11.10 8.37
C PRO A 152 -7.90 10.65 7.98
N PHE A 153 -7.76 9.85 6.92
CA PHE A 153 -6.45 9.51 6.37
C PHE A 153 -5.77 10.72 5.72
N MET A 154 -6.53 11.54 4.99
CA MET A 154 -5.99 12.76 4.36
C MET A 154 -5.47 13.76 5.40
N ASP A 155 -6.18 13.90 6.53
CA ASP A 155 -5.78 14.79 7.62
C ASP A 155 -4.42 14.37 8.19
N VAL A 156 -4.22 13.07 8.45
CA VAL A 156 -2.93 12.52 8.88
C VAL A 156 -1.87 12.69 7.78
N CYS A 157 -2.21 12.45 6.51
CA CYS A 157 -1.29 12.68 5.39
C CYS A 157 -0.81 14.12 5.31
N LYS A 158 -1.68 15.08 5.57
CA LYS A 158 -1.36 16.51 5.59
C LYS A 158 -0.41 16.86 6.74
N GLU A 159 -0.69 16.36 7.94
CA GLU A 159 0.14 16.59 9.14
C GLU A 159 1.51 15.94 9.00
N GLU A 160 1.56 14.68 8.61
CA GLU A 160 2.77 13.84 8.62
C GLU A 160 3.48 13.77 7.25
N LYS A 161 2.96 14.47 6.24
CA LYS A 161 3.46 14.44 4.85
C LYS A 161 3.50 13.03 4.24
N LYS A 162 2.55 12.20 4.61
CA LYS A 162 2.33 10.85 4.10
C LYS A 162 1.37 10.86 2.90
N GLY A 163 1.02 9.70 2.36
CA GLY A 163 0.07 9.58 1.26
C GLY A 163 -0.83 8.36 1.39
N ILE A 164 -1.82 8.29 0.52
CA ILE A 164 -2.72 7.14 0.40
C ILE A 164 -2.88 6.72 -1.06
N PHE A 165 -3.25 5.45 -1.27
CA PHE A 165 -3.76 4.94 -2.54
C PHE A 165 -5.19 4.44 -2.34
N VAL A 166 -6.14 5.09 -2.98
CA VAL A 166 -7.57 4.75 -2.89
C VAL A 166 -7.91 3.71 -3.95
N LEU A 167 -8.68 2.68 -3.59
CA LEU A 167 -9.16 1.66 -4.53
C LEU A 167 -10.13 2.30 -5.52
N VAL A 168 -9.83 2.28 -6.81
CA VAL A 168 -10.68 2.84 -7.87
C VAL A 168 -11.19 1.74 -8.80
N LYS A 169 -10.30 1.01 -9.47
CA LYS A 169 -10.65 -0.16 -10.27
C LYS A 169 -9.70 -1.30 -9.93
N THR A 170 -10.22 -2.35 -9.32
CA THR A 170 -9.40 -3.46 -8.84
C THR A 170 -9.27 -4.57 -9.88
N SER A 171 -8.22 -5.39 -9.78
CA SER A 171 -7.85 -6.39 -10.80
C SER A 171 -8.57 -7.73 -10.68
N ASN A 172 -9.30 -7.96 -9.57
CA ASN A 172 -9.98 -9.22 -9.30
C ASN A 172 -11.17 -9.46 -10.26
N PRO A 173 -11.48 -10.72 -10.61
CA PRO A 173 -12.55 -11.05 -11.55
C PRO A 173 -13.92 -10.48 -11.17
N SER A 174 -14.28 -10.50 -9.89
CA SER A 174 -15.57 -9.99 -9.38
C SER A 174 -15.66 -8.48 -9.26
N SER A 175 -14.63 -7.73 -9.66
CA SER A 175 -14.63 -6.26 -9.54
C SER A 175 -15.82 -5.61 -10.27
N GLY A 176 -16.27 -6.21 -11.37
CA GLY A 176 -17.40 -5.72 -12.15
C GLY A 176 -18.76 -5.81 -11.47
N GLU A 177 -18.90 -6.61 -10.40
CA GLU A 177 -20.19 -6.74 -9.68
C GLU A 177 -20.68 -5.39 -9.12
N PHE A 178 -19.75 -4.51 -8.73
CA PHE A 178 -20.03 -3.16 -8.24
C PHE A 178 -19.35 -2.09 -9.08
N GLN A 179 -18.06 -2.23 -9.39
CA GLN A 179 -17.26 -1.14 -9.96
C GLN A 179 -17.70 -0.77 -11.38
N ASP A 180 -18.24 -1.72 -12.14
CA ASP A 180 -18.74 -1.49 -13.50
C ASP A 180 -20.25 -1.15 -13.56
N ARG A 181 -20.93 -1.07 -12.40
CA ARG A 181 -22.33 -0.63 -12.35
C ARG A 181 -22.44 0.84 -12.68
N GLU A 182 -23.42 1.17 -13.51
CA GLU A 182 -23.65 2.53 -13.94
C GLU A 182 -24.56 3.29 -12.97
N ILE A 183 -24.17 4.51 -12.70
CA ILE A 183 -24.95 5.52 -11.99
C ILE A 183 -25.03 6.72 -12.94
N ASP A 184 -26.24 7.09 -13.35
CA ASP A 184 -26.49 8.17 -14.32
C ASP A 184 -25.71 7.98 -15.65
N GLY A 185 -25.59 6.74 -16.11
CA GLY A 185 -24.91 6.36 -17.35
C GLY A 185 -23.39 6.35 -17.27
N ARG A 186 -22.82 6.35 -16.07
CA ARG A 186 -21.35 6.31 -15.84
C ARG A 186 -20.98 5.20 -14.86
N PRO A 187 -19.93 4.42 -15.16
CA PRO A 187 -19.48 3.36 -14.25
C PRO A 187 -19.04 3.91 -12.89
N LEU A 188 -19.33 3.16 -11.82
CA LEU A 188 -18.97 3.56 -10.46
C LEU A 188 -17.47 3.86 -10.32
N TYR A 189 -16.58 3.11 -10.98
CA TYR A 189 -15.13 3.34 -10.87
C TYR A 189 -14.73 4.73 -11.40
N GLU A 190 -15.44 5.31 -12.38
CA GLU A 190 -15.17 6.67 -12.88
C GLU A 190 -15.58 7.72 -11.84
N LEU A 191 -16.73 7.54 -11.19
CA LEU A 191 -17.20 8.44 -10.13
C LEU A 191 -16.25 8.41 -8.93
N VAL A 192 -15.74 7.24 -8.57
CA VAL A 192 -14.70 7.11 -7.53
C VAL A 192 -13.41 7.81 -7.98
N GLY A 193 -13.00 7.65 -9.24
CA GLY A 193 -11.84 8.35 -9.80
C GLY A 193 -11.96 9.88 -9.72
N GLU A 194 -13.13 10.44 -10.02
CA GLU A 194 -13.40 11.87 -9.85
C GLU A 194 -13.25 12.32 -8.40
N LYS A 195 -13.78 11.52 -7.45
CA LYS A 195 -13.60 11.81 -6.02
C LYS A 195 -12.13 11.78 -5.62
N VAL A 196 -11.35 10.83 -6.10
CA VAL A 196 -9.90 10.76 -5.86
C VAL A 196 -9.19 12.01 -6.40
N ALA A 197 -9.54 12.48 -7.60
CA ALA A 197 -9.00 13.72 -8.15
C ALA A 197 -9.34 14.92 -7.26
N GLN A 198 -10.60 15.06 -6.83
CA GLN A 198 -11.06 16.15 -5.94
C GLN A 198 -10.31 16.13 -4.59
N TRP A 199 -10.21 14.96 -3.94
CA TRP A 199 -9.43 14.82 -2.70
C TRP A 199 -7.95 15.14 -2.92
N GLY A 200 -7.42 14.78 -4.10
CA GLY A 200 -6.05 15.04 -4.48
C GLY A 200 -5.72 16.51 -4.62
N ASP A 201 -6.64 17.33 -5.09
CA ASP A 201 -6.44 18.77 -5.23
C ASP A 201 -6.21 19.47 -3.88
N GLU A 202 -6.68 18.89 -2.78
CA GLU A 202 -6.44 19.39 -1.42
C GLU A 202 -5.02 19.06 -0.89
N LEU A 203 -4.32 18.09 -1.49
CA LEU A 203 -3.05 17.54 -1.00
C LEU A 203 -2.03 17.37 -2.14
N MET A 204 -1.58 18.47 -2.71
CA MET A 204 -0.60 18.47 -3.80
C MET A 204 0.84 18.50 -3.31
N GLY A 205 1.67 17.67 -3.95
CA GLY A 205 3.12 17.76 -3.92
C GLY A 205 3.67 18.42 -5.21
N ASP A 206 4.88 18.02 -5.60
CA ASP A 206 5.55 18.55 -6.79
C ASP A 206 4.97 17.91 -8.07
N GLY A 207 3.92 18.50 -8.59
CA GLY A 207 3.21 18.10 -9.80
C GLY A 207 2.24 16.93 -9.65
N TYR A 208 2.26 16.23 -8.52
CA TYR A 208 1.38 15.08 -8.22
C TYR A 208 0.77 15.17 -6.84
N SER A 209 -0.42 14.54 -6.70
CA SER A 209 -1.16 14.47 -5.45
C SER A 209 -0.56 13.45 -4.47
N TYR A 210 -0.74 13.69 -3.16
CA TYR A 210 -0.52 12.70 -2.10
C TYR A 210 -1.66 11.64 -2.04
N VAL A 211 -2.78 11.89 -2.73
CA VAL A 211 -3.88 10.94 -2.89
C VAL A 211 -3.71 10.22 -4.23
N GLY A 212 -3.24 9.01 -4.17
CA GLY A 212 -3.07 8.11 -5.30
C GLY A 212 -4.30 7.24 -5.54
N ALA A 213 -4.29 6.46 -6.61
CA ALA A 213 -5.33 5.52 -6.98
C ALA A 213 -4.76 4.12 -7.23
N VAL A 214 -5.52 3.10 -6.88
CA VAL A 214 -5.26 1.72 -7.31
C VAL A 214 -6.10 1.43 -8.54
N VAL A 215 -5.43 1.12 -9.67
CA VAL A 215 -6.07 0.74 -10.94
C VAL A 215 -5.39 -0.53 -11.46
N GLY A 216 -6.15 -1.61 -11.57
CA GLY A 216 -5.61 -2.91 -11.95
C GLY A 216 -5.05 -2.97 -13.38
N ALA A 217 -3.93 -3.67 -13.56
CA ALA A 217 -3.27 -3.87 -14.85
C ALA A 217 -4.11 -4.69 -15.86
N THR A 218 -5.13 -5.40 -15.39
CA THR A 218 -5.99 -6.24 -16.24
C THR A 218 -7.00 -5.45 -17.08
N TYR A 219 -7.10 -4.14 -16.89
CA TYR A 219 -8.06 -3.25 -17.56
C TYR A 219 -7.39 -2.00 -18.16
N PRO A 220 -6.51 -2.15 -19.18
CA PRO A 220 -5.72 -1.02 -19.71
C PRO A 220 -6.57 0.11 -20.30
N GLU A 221 -7.68 -0.20 -20.97
CA GLU A 221 -8.57 0.83 -21.54
C GLU A 221 -9.25 1.67 -20.43
N MET A 222 -9.68 1.03 -19.35
CA MET A 222 -10.20 1.76 -18.17
C MET A 222 -9.11 2.63 -17.52
N GLY A 223 -7.87 2.16 -17.52
CA GLY A 223 -6.71 2.93 -17.08
C GLY A 223 -6.51 4.22 -17.88
N LYS A 224 -6.70 4.19 -19.20
CA LYS A 224 -6.64 5.38 -20.07
C LYS A 224 -7.74 6.39 -19.75
N VAL A 225 -8.96 5.92 -19.50
CA VAL A 225 -10.09 6.78 -19.09
C VAL A 225 -9.79 7.40 -17.73
N LEU A 226 -9.39 6.59 -16.75
CA LEU A 226 -9.07 7.06 -15.41
C LEU A 226 -7.88 8.03 -15.38
N ARG A 227 -6.87 7.86 -16.24
CA ARG A 227 -5.77 8.84 -16.35
C ARG A 227 -6.27 10.21 -16.77
N LYS A 228 -7.28 10.30 -17.66
CA LYS A 228 -7.89 11.59 -18.06
C LYS A 228 -8.66 12.22 -16.90
N ILE A 229 -9.36 11.40 -16.10
CA ILE A 229 -10.13 11.86 -14.93
C ILE A 229 -9.17 12.31 -13.82
N MET A 230 -8.05 11.60 -13.63
CA MET A 230 -7.08 11.83 -12.55
C MET A 230 -5.69 12.18 -13.10
N PRO A 231 -5.51 13.35 -13.77
CA PRO A 231 -4.25 13.66 -14.48
C PRO A 231 -3.05 13.83 -13.55
N LYS A 232 -3.28 14.25 -12.29
CA LYS A 232 -2.23 14.52 -11.29
C LYS A 232 -2.12 13.41 -10.22
N THR A 233 -2.78 12.28 -10.41
CA THR A 233 -2.81 11.17 -9.44
C THR A 233 -1.74 10.14 -9.79
N PHE A 234 -0.94 9.74 -8.82
CA PHE A 234 -0.11 8.55 -8.95
C PHE A 234 -1.00 7.30 -8.97
N ILE A 235 -0.72 6.39 -9.90
CA ILE A 235 -1.49 5.15 -10.05
C ILE A 235 -0.62 3.98 -9.61
N LEU A 236 -1.09 3.25 -8.61
CA LEU A 236 -0.57 1.94 -8.23
C LEU A 236 -1.28 0.89 -9.08
N VAL A 237 -0.52 0.14 -9.88
CA VAL A 237 -1.04 -0.79 -10.87
C VAL A 237 -0.74 -2.24 -10.45
N PRO A 238 -1.60 -2.89 -9.65
CA PRO A 238 -1.45 -4.29 -9.30
C PRO A 238 -1.86 -5.21 -10.46
N GLY A 239 -1.32 -6.47 -10.42
CA GLY A 239 -1.68 -7.50 -11.40
C GLY A 239 -0.70 -7.63 -12.55
N TYR A 240 0.43 -6.92 -12.52
CA TYR A 240 1.53 -7.11 -13.43
C TYR A 240 2.16 -8.50 -13.25
N GLY A 241 2.37 -9.22 -14.34
CA GLY A 241 2.95 -10.56 -14.33
C GLY A 241 1.95 -11.64 -13.90
N ALA A 242 1.88 -11.96 -12.61
CA ALA A 242 1.12 -13.10 -12.08
C ALA A 242 -0.38 -13.08 -12.38
N GLN A 243 -1.00 -11.90 -12.57
CA GLN A 243 -2.40 -11.74 -12.92
C GLN A 243 -2.62 -11.46 -14.43
N GLY A 244 -1.56 -11.54 -15.26
CA GLY A 244 -1.64 -11.46 -16.71
C GLY A 244 -1.40 -10.07 -17.31
N GLY A 245 -1.22 -9.03 -16.50
CA GLY A 245 -0.85 -7.68 -16.98
C GLY A 245 0.55 -7.69 -17.62
N LYS A 246 0.72 -6.98 -18.75
CA LYS A 246 1.98 -6.90 -19.49
C LYS A 246 2.56 -5.50 -19.44
N GLY A 247 3.91 -5.40 -19.42
CA GLY A 247 4.61 -4.11 -19.35
C GLY A 247 4.46 -3.22 -20.58
N ALA A 248 4.01 -3.77 -21.71
CA ALA A 248 3.77 -3.04 -22.95
C ALA A 248 2.35 -2.44 -23.06
N GLU A 249 1.45 -2.78 -22.14
CA GLU A 249 0.05 -2.30 -22.08
C GLU A 249 -0.04 -1.11 -21.14
#